data_17e37fd0f5cb1ae0932d0d774a716ac5
#
_entry.id   17e37fd0f5cb1ae0932d0d774a716ac5
#
_cell.length_a   1.000
_cell.length_b   1.000
_cell.length_c   1.000
_cell.angle_alpha   90.00
_cell.angle_beta   90.00
_cell.angle_gamma   90.00
#
_symmetry.space_group_name_H-M   'P 1'
#
loop_
_entity.id
_entity.type
_entity.pdbx_description
1 polymer ?
#
loop_
_entity_poly.entity_id
_entity_poly.type
_entity_poly.pdbx_seq_one_letter_code
_entity_poly.pdbx_strand_id
1 'polypeptide(L)'
;MLFFCNQALAILAGIWGDRFGLAKMMLLGCFLDVIAYIFFLSADNYILLLIATTCFGLGSCLFGTNAKACLLVLAGEEYKEKTRLQGKYLKVSSMSSMFAPLLVIPFIKYNHIEWLIWVCFAMEAVLFALMVKPFYQIQTLQTLVKFRFAQIKEIITKEFLFEHLMLFIPLSIATSFFVIFPFLFDNKLDMPEHSPIALFVNGLLTMSLQSYFSRKINLTIKQTLWVAPILTIGIILPWFITLKYISVVSAYIYLVIFTVIEVYALTAMANLLVKFDNGTNRGFIFGSSRLLLSIATVIVMNLVPHLFLL
;
A
#
# COMPACT_ATOMS: atom_id res chain seq x y z
N MET A 1 2.24 -12.84 11.13
CA MET A 1 1.25 -12.10 11.94
C MET A 1 1.04 -10.67 11.43
N LEU A 2 2.09 -9.87 11.28
CA LEU A 2 2.02 -8.48 10.78
C LEU A 2 1.16 -8.34 9.52
N PHE A 3 1.51 -9.08 8.46
CA PHE A 3 0.80 -9.03 7.18
C PHE A 3 -0.69 -9.37 7.33
N PHE A 4 -1.00 -10.42 8.10
CA PHE A 4 -2.38 -10.82 8.36
C PHE A 4 -3.18 -9.70 9.04
N CYS A 5 -2.67 -9.15 10.16
CA CYS A 5 -3.35 -8.07 10.87
C CYS A 5 -3.49 -6.80 10.03
N ASN A 6 -2.46 -6.45 9.24
CA ASN A 6 -2.48 -5.25 8.41
C ASN A 6 -3.43 -5.35 7.22
N GLN A 7 -3.67 -6.53 6.70
CA GLN A 7 -4.39 -6.70 5.45
C GLN A 7 -5.75 -7.42 5.63
N ALA A 8 -5.79 -8.54 6.35
CA ALA A 8 -7.02 -9.30 6.49
C ALA A 8 -8.11 -8.55 7.27
N LEU A 9 -7.71 -7.68 8.21
CA LEU A 9 -8.63 -6.87 9.01
C LEU A 9 -9.03 -5.54 8.35
N ALA A 10 -8.59 -5.27 7.11
CA ALA A 10 -8.84 -4.01 6.43
C ALA A 10 -10.34 -3.70 6.23
N ILE A 11 -11.17 -4.71 5.98
CA ILE A 11 -12.62 -4.53 5.91
C ILE A 11 -13.17 -4.06 7.26
N LEU A 12 -12.77 -4.70 8.37
CA LEU A 12 -13.22 -4.31 9.71
C LEU A 12 -12.75 -2.90 10.06
N ALA A 13 -11.51 -2.57 9.74
CA ALA A 13 -10.97 -1.22 9.92
C ALA A 13 -11.77 -0.16 9.15
N GLY A 14 -12.20 -0.48 7.94
CA GLY A 14 -13.05 0.38 7.12
C GLY A 14 -14.45 0.55 7.70
N ILE A 15 -15.12 -0.55 8.10
CA ILE A 15 -16.43 -0.53 8.73
C ILE A 15 -16.40 0.27 10.04
N TRP A 16 -15.37 0.09 10.85
CA TRP A 16 -15.20 0.87 12.09
C TRP A 16 -14.97 2.36 11.80
N GLY A 17 -14.24 2.69 10.73
CA GLY A 17 -14.06 4.06 10.28
C GLY A 17 -15.38 4.72 9.90
N ASP A 18 -16.21 4.04 9.12
CA ASP A 18 -17.52 4.54 8.71
C ASP A 18 -18.50 4.68 9.89
N ARG A 19 -18.41 3.77 10.87
CA ARG A 19 -19.31 3.74 12.03
C ARG A 19 -18.90 4.68 13.16
N PHE A 20 -17.61 4.73 13.50
CA PHE A 20 -17.09 5.45 14.66
C PHE A 20 -16.38 6.74 14.30
N GLY A 21 -16.09 6.95 13.02
CA GLY A 21 -15.38 8.09 12.47
C GLY A 21 -14.00 7.75 11.95
N LEU A 22 -13.73 8.11 10.69
CA LEU A 22 -12.45 7.84 10.02
C LEU A 22 -11.27 8.41 10.78
N ALA A 23 -11.39 9.67 11.23
CA ALA A 23 -10.34 10.33 11.99
C ALA A 23 -10.07 9.67 13.36
N LYS A 24 -11.12 9.19 14.06
CA LYS A 24 -10.96 8.43 15.32
C LYS A 24 -10.18 7.14 15.09
N MET A 25 -10.50 6.42 14.02
CA MET A 25 -9.82 5.17 13.69
C MET A 25 -8.37 5.40 13.26
N MET A 26 -8.08 6.52 12.58
CA MET A 26 -6.70 6.93 12.27
C MET A 26 -5.90 7.20 13.55
N LEU A 27 -6.45 7.99 14.49
CA LEU A 27 -5.80 8.25 15.77
C LEU A 27 -5.57 6.98 16.59
N LEU A 28 -6.56 6.09 16.63
CA LEU A 28 -6.40 4.79 17.28
C LEU A 28 -5.31 3.96 16.60
N GLY A 29 -5.19 4.04 15.26
CA GLY A 29 -4.12 3.41 14.50
C GLY A 29 -2.74 3.91 14.93
N CYS A 30 -2.51 5.23 14.89
CA CYS A 30 -1.24 5.82 15.36
C CYS A 30 -0.93 5.48 16.82
N PHE A 31 -1.94 5.48 17.70
CA PHE A 31 -1.75 5.10 19.09
C PHE A 31 -1.29 3.65 19.25
N LEU A 32 -1.88 2.72 18.49
CA LEU A 32 -1.45 1.32 18.48
C LEU A 32 -0.04 1.15 17.91
N ASP A 33 0.35 1.94 16.91
CA ASP A 33 1.71 1.93 16.37
C ASP A 33 2.72 2.44 17.40
N VAL A 34 2.41 3.50 18.16
CA VAL A 34 3.23 3.97 19.29
C VAL A 34 3.40 2.87 20.35
N ILE A 35 2.31 2.19 20.74
CA ILE A 35 2.35 1.07 21.68
C ILE A 35 3.21 -0.08 21.13
N ALA A 36 3.08 -0.38 19.85
CA ALA A 36 3.86 -1.43 19.21
C ALA A 36 5.37 -1.19 19.32
N TYR A 37 5.82 0.05 19.11
CA TYR A 37 7.24 0.40 19.26
C TYR A 37 7.72 0.26 20.71
N ILE A 38 6.90 0.57 21.71
CA ILE A 38 7.23 0.31 23.13
C ILE A 38 7.44 -1.18 23.36
N PHE A 39 6.55 -2.02 22.80
CA PHE A 39 6.71 -3.48 22.89
C PHE A 39 7.93 -3.99 22.13
N PHE A 40 8.26 -3.43 20.95
CA PHE A 40 9.48 -3.78 20.22
C PHE A 40 10.75 -3.48 21.03
N LEU A 41 10.79 -2.34 21.72
CA LEU A 41 11.92 -1.94 22.57
C LEU A 41 12.04 -2.83 23.82
N SER A 42 10.94 -3.41 24.29
CA SER A 42 10.87 -4.25 25.49
C SER A 42 10.84 -5.76 25.15
N ALA A 43 11.04 -6.15 23.90
CA ALA A 43 10.80 -7.51 23.43
C ALA A 43 11.97 -8.46 23.78
N ASP A 44 11.93 -9.02 24.99
CA ASP A 44 12.87 -10.04 25.45
C ASP A 44 12.47 -11.48 25.07
N ASN A 45 11.26 -11.66 24.54
CA ASN A 45 10.71 -12.97 24.22
C ASN A 45 9.77 -12.92 23.00
N TYR A 46 9.51 -14.12 22.43
CA TYR A 46 8.66 -14.28 21.26
C TYR A 46 7.24 -13.77 21.44
N ILE A 47 6.66 -13.86 22.65
CA ILE A 47 5.28 -13.44 22.92
C ILE A 47 5.17 -11.91 22.83
N LEU A 48 6.11 -11.16 23.44
CA LEU A 48 6.14 -9.71 23.33
C LEU A 48 6.35 -9.25 21.88
N LEU A 49 7.22 -9.91 21.12
CA LEU A 49 7.41 -9.66 19.71
C LEU A 49 6.12 -9.91 18.90
N LEU A 50 5.37 -10.98 19.25
CA LEU A 50 4.09 -11.27 18.61
C LEU A 50 3.03 -10.20 18.92
N ILE A 51 2.98 -9.72 20.16
CA ILE A 51 2.08 -8.62 20.56
C ILE A 51 2.47 -7.33 19.82
N ALA A 52 3.75 -6.98 19.80
CA ALA A 52 4.27 -5.80 19.08
C ALA A 52 3.88 -5.82 17.61
N THR A 53 4.15 -6.93 16.91
CA THR A 53 3.81 -7.09 15.48
C THR A 53 2.30 -7.08 15.23
N THR A 54 1.50 -7.58 16.18
CA THR A 54 0.02 -7.55 16.09
C THR A 54 -0.49 -6.11 16.24
N CYS A 55 -0.03 -5.38 17.25
CA CYS A 55 -0.39 -3.98 17.48
C CYS A 55 0.00 -3.13 16.27
N PHE A 56 1.22 -3.28 15.76
CA PHE A 56 1.71 -2.55 14.58
C PHE A 56 0.89 -2.88 13.32
N GLY A 57 0.55 -4.16 13.11
CA GLY A 57 -0.29 -4.56 11.98
C GLY A 57 -1.71 -3.99 12.04
N LEU A 58 -2.31 -3.97 13.24
CA LEU A 58 -3.62 -3.36 13.48
C LEU A 58 -3.58 -1.85 13.34
N GLY A 59 -2.57 -1.19 13.91
CA GLY A 59 -2.38 0.25 13.84
C GLY A 59 -2.25 0.72 12.38
N SER A 60 -1.32 0.14 11.64
CA SER A 60 -1.12 0.41 10.21
C SER A 60 -2.36 0.10 9.36
N CYS A 61 -3.15 -0.92 9.73
CA CYS A 61 -4.41 -1.24 9.06
C CYS A 61 -5.45 -0.15 9.26
N LEU A 62 -5.68 0.24 10.52
CA LEU A 62 -6.63 1.29 10.89
C LEU A 62 -6.25 2.63 10.28
N PHE A 63 -4.99 3.03 10.40
CA PHE A 63 -4.51 4.28 9.83
C PHE A 63 -4.63 4.28 8.30
N GLY A 64 -4.00 3.33 7.62
CA GLY A 64 -3.86 3.34 6.16
C GLY A 64 -5.19 3.19 5.42
N THR A 65 -6.15 2.41 5.94
CA THR A 65 -7.47 2.26 5.34
C THR A 65 -8.29 3.53 5.49
N ASN A 66 -8.32 4.09 6.72
CA ASN A 66 -9.15 5.24 7.02
C ASN A 66 -8.54 6.55 6.49
N ALA A 67 -7.21 6.68 6.37
CA ALA A 67 -6.58 7.84 5.76
C ALA A 67 -7.00 8.05 4.32
N LYS A 68 -7.04 6.99 3.51
CA LYS A 68 -7.50 7.06 2.12
C LYS A 68 -8.98 7.46 2.02
N ALA A 69 -9.83 6.90 2.87
CA ALA A 69 -11.24 7.25 2.94
C ALA A 69 -11.44 8.71 3.38
N CYS A 70 -10.63 9.17 4.34
CA CYS A 70 -10.64 10.54 4.86
C CYS A 70 -10.30 11.58 3.77
N LEU A 71 -9.37 11.26 2.87
CA LEU A 71 -9.05 12.13 1.73
C LEU A 71 -10.25 12.36 0.81
N LEU A 72 -11.14 11.38 0.65
CA LEU A 72 -12.38 11.57 -0.13
C LEU A 72 -13.38 12.47 0.59
N VAL A 73 -13.41 12.44 1.93
CA VAL A 73 -14.23 13.39 2.72
C VAL A 73 -13.71 14.81 2.53
N LEU A 74 -12.40 15.00 2.61
CA LEU A 74 -11.75 16.31 2.44
C LEU A 74 -11.85 16.86 1.02
N ALA A 75 -11.89 15.98 0.01
CA ALA A 75 -12.03 16.36 -1.39
C ALA A 75 -13.44 16.88 -1.74
N GLY A 76 -14.45 16.60 -0.91
CA GLY A 76 -15.85 16.91 -1.22
C GLY A 76 -16.42 16.00 -2.32
N GLU A 77 -17.32 16.51 -3.16
CA GLU A 77 -18.04 15.70 -4.15
C GLU A 77 -17.37 15.71 -5.55
N GLU A 78 -16.43 16.60 -5.81
CA GLU A 78 -15.82 16.74 -7.12
C GLU A 78 -14.86 15.57 -7.42
N TYR A 79 -15.15 14.78 -8.45
CA TYR A 79 -14.34 13.62 -8.88
C TYR A 79 -12.87 13.98 -9.15
N LYS A 80 -12.63 15.12 -9.81
CA LYS A 80 -11.29 15.59 -10.16
C LYS A 80 -10.46 15.91 -8.91
N GLU A 81 -11.05 16.47 -7.89
CA GLU A 81 -10.38 16.78 -6.63
C GLU A 81 -10.10 15.49 -5.83
N LYS A 82 -11.05 14.55 -5.79
CA LYS A 82 -10.85 13.22 -5.19
C LYS A 82 -9.65 12.50 -5.80
N THR A 83 -9.58 12.40 -7.13
CA THR A 83 -8.45 11.76 -7.83
C THR A 83 -7.13 12.51 -7.63
N ARG A 84 -7.17 13.85 -7.57
CA ARG A 84 -6.00 14.69 -7.28
C ARG A 84 -5.43 14.41 -5.90
N LEU A 85 -6.27 14.34 -4.87
CA LEU A 85 -5.82 14.08 -3.50
C LEU A 85 -5.31 12.65 -3.33
N GLN A 86 -5.97 11.66 -3.93
CA GLN A 86 -5.47 10.28 -3.96
C GLN A 86 -4.10 10.18 -4.65
N GLY A 87 -3.92 10.88 -5.78
CA GLY A 87 -2.63 10.95 -6.45
C GLY A 87 -1.52 11.60 -5.61
N LYS A 88 -1.84 12.68 -4.86
CA LYS A 88 -0.90 13.28 -3.90
C LYS A 88 -0.54 12.32 -2.76
N TYR A 89 -1.51 11.59 -2.23
CA TYR A 89 -1.28 10.59 -1.20
C TYR A 89 -0.31 9.50 -1.69
N LEU A 90 -0.57 8.93 -2.87
CA LEU A 90 0.29 7.92 -3.47
C LEU A 90 1.71 8.47 -3.70
N LYS A 91 1.85 9.73 -4.15
CA LYS A 91 3.15 10.38 -4.32
C LYS A 91 3.92 10.48 -2.99
N VAL A 92 3.27 10.94 -1.92
CA VAL A 92 3.90 11.06 -0.58
C VAL A 92 4.27 9.67 -0.04
N SER A 93 3.40 8.68 -0.22
CA SER A 93 3.69 7.29 0.16
C SER A 93 4.92 6.74 -0.57
N SER A 94 5.07 7.04 -1.87
CA SER A 94 6.25 6.63 -2.65
C SER A 94 7.52 7.34 -2.20
N MET A 95 7.44 8.62 -1.78
CA MET A 95 8.58 9.31 -1.17
C MET A 95 9.04 8.59 0.10
N SER A 96 8.13 8.17 0.96
CA SER A 96 8.47 7.42 2.18
C SER A 96 9.16 6.10 1.84
N SER A 97 8.64 5.35 0.86
CA SER A 97 9.25 4.10 0.40
C SER A 97 10.64 4.30 -0.22
N MET A 98 10.90 5.46 -0.84
CA MET A 98 12.20 5.81 -1.41
C MET A 98 13.24 6.08 -0.31
N PHE A 99 12.88 6.84 0.72
CA PHE A 99 13.84 7.25 1.75
C PHE A 99 14.03 6.21 2.85
N ALA A 100 13.02 5.37 3.15
CA ALA A 100 13.10 4.41 4.23
C ALA A 100 14.31 3.45 4.13
N PRO A 101 14.65 2.83 2.99
CA PRO A 101 15.82 1.98 2.88
C PRO A 101 17.12 2.73 3.16
N LEU A 102 17.24 3.98 2.69
CA LEU A 102 18.45 4.79 2.91
C LEU A 102 18.64 5.15 4.38
N LEU A 103 17.53 5.42 5.10
CA LEU A 103 17.58 5.69 6.53
C LEU A 103 18.00 4.47 7.35
N VAL A 104 17.64 3.27 6.91
CA VAL A 104 17.93 2.01 7.63
C VAL A 104 19.41 1.57 7.48
N ILE A 105 20.04 1.82 6.33
CA ILE A 105 21.42 1.37 6.03
C ILE A 105 22.43 1.74 7.12
N PRO A 106 22.52 3.00 7.63
CA PRO A 106 23.49 3.35 8.66
C PRO A 106 23.30 2.55 9.94
N PHE A 107 22.05 2.32 10.36
CA PHE A 107 21.76 1.58 11.60
C PHE A 107 22.16 0.11 11.50
N ILE A 108 21.94 -0.52 10.34
CA ILE A 108 22.39 -1.90 10.10
C ILE A 108 23.91 -1.95 10.04
N LYS A 109 24.55 -1.04 9.29
CA LYS A 109 26.01 -1.02 9.11
C LYS A 109 26.77 -0.85 10.45
N TYR A 110 26.25 -0.06 11.37
CA TYR A 110 26.86 0.20 12.68
C TYR A 110 26.30 -0.70 13.78
N ASN A 111 25.42 -1.66 13.45
CA ASN A 111 24.75 -2.57 14.40
C ASN A 111 23.97 -1.87 15.52
N HIS A 112 23.30 -0.76 15.17
CA HIS A 112 22.53 0.07 16.09
C HIS A 112 21.03 -0.02 15.78
N ILE A 113 20.47 -1.22 15.65
CA ILE A 113 19.06 -1.45 15.31
C ILE A 113 18.11 -0.87 16.36
N GLU A 114 18.51 -0.88 17.65
CA GLU A 114 17.73 -0.29 18.74
C GLU A 114 17.49 1.23 18.52
N TRP A 115 18.50 1.95 18.04
CA TRP A 115 18.36 3.38 17.72
C TRP A 115 17.36 3.62 16.57
N LEU A 116 17.31 2.73 15.61
CA LEU A 116 16.30 2.80 14.54
C LEU A 116 14.89 2.69 15.12
N ILE A 117 14.66 1.77 16.07
CA ILE A 117 13.35 1.60 16.72
C ILE A 117 12.98 2.86 17.51
N TRP A 118 13.94 3.47 18.23
CA TRP A 118 13.72 4.75 18.93
C TRP A 118 13.37 5.89 17.99
N VAL A 119 14.04 5.99 16.83
CA VAL A 119 13.72 6.99 15.80
C VAL A 119 12.31 6.79 15.27
N CYS A 120 11.94 5.54 14.92
CA CYS A 120 10.59 5.23 14.47
C CYS A 120 9.53 5.54 15.54
N PHE A 121 9.78 5.19 16.80
CA PHE A 121 8.93 5.55 17.93
C PHE A 121 8.72 7.07 18.04
N ALA A 122 9.81 7.84 18.00
CA ALA A 122 9.72 9.29 18.07
C ALA A 122 8.94 9.89 16.90
N MET A 123 9.16 9.40 15.69
CA MET A 123 8.42 9.83 14.49
C MET A 123 6.92 9.54 14.62
N GLU A 124 6.56 8.34 15.09
CA GLU A 124 5.16 7.94 15.26
C GLU A 124 4.46 8.72 16.37
N ALA A 125 5.16 8.98 17.49
CA ALA A 125 4.66 9.83 18.57
C ALA A 125 4.41 11.27 18.10
N VAL A 126 5.31 11.82 17.27
CA VAL A 126 5.13 13.15 16.65
C VAL A 126 3.93 13.12 15.69
N LEU A 127 3.80 12.09 14.85
CA LEU A 127 2.67 11.93 13.94
C LEU A 127 1.35 11.88 14.73
N PHE A 128 1.30 11.08 15.78
CA PHE A 128 0.12 11.00 16.67
C PHE A 128 -0.24 12.40 17.22
N ALA A 129 0.74 13.13 17.76
CA ALA A 129 0.51 14.48 18.31
C ALA A 129 0.02 15.46 17.23
N LEU A 130 0.58 15.40 16.02
CA LEU A 130 0.18 16.25 14.89
C LEU A 130 -1.23 15.91 14.38
N MET A 131 -1.68 14.67 14.51
CA MET A 131 -3.00 14.22 14.07
C MET A 131 -4.13 14.67 15.00
N VAL A 132 -3.86 15.00 16.26
CA VAL A 132 -4.89 15.41 17.24
C VAL A 132 -5.66 16.64 16.76
N LYS A 133 -4.97 17.68 16.25
CA LYS A 133 -5.61 18.92 15.80
C LYS A 133 -6.48 18.72 14.53
N PRO A 134 -5.99 18.11 13.44
CA PRO A 134 -6.79 17.81 12.27
C PRO A 134 -7.99 16.88 12.56
N PHE A 135 -7.86 16.00 13.55
CA PHE A 135 -8.94 15.09 13.96
C PHE A 135 -10.26 15.83 14.21
N TYR A 136 -10.25 16.91 15.01
CA TYR A 136 -11.46 17.65 15.30
C TYR A 136 -12.08 18.29 14.05
N GLN A 137 -11.27 18.78 13.13
CA GLN A 137 -11.74 19.38 11.88
C GLN A 137 -12.38 18.35 10.96
N ILE A 138 -11.75 17.17 10.81
CA ILE A 138 -12.27 16.10 9.95
C ILE A 138 -13.53 15.49 10.52
N GLN A 139 -13.63 15.34 11.84
CA GLN A 139 -14.80 14.76 12.48
C GLN A 139 -16.07 15.59 12.24
N THR A 140 -15.95 16.92 12.13
CA THR A 140 -17.09 17.80 11.84
C THR A 140 -17.59 17.70 10.41
N LEU A 141 -16.72 17.28 9.48
CA LEU A 141 -17.04 17.13 8.05
C LEU A 141 -17.64 15.75 7.70
N GLN A 142 -17.42 14.76 8.56
CA GLN A 142 -17.86 13.40 8.30
C GLN A 142 -19.28 13.15 8.80
N THR A 143 -20.17 12.73 7.89
CA THR A 143 -21.46 12.14 8.26
C THR A 143 -21.26 10.69 8.70
N LEU A 144 -21.53 10.39 9.98
CA LEU A 144 -21.46 9.02 10.49
C LEU A 144 -22.62 8.19 9.92
N VAL A 145 -22.31 7.09 9.31
CA VAL A 145 -23.31 6.20 8.71
C VAL A 145 -23.46 4.95 9.57
N LYS A 146 -24.69 4.59 9.92
CA LYS A 146 -24.96 3.28 10.52
C LYS A 146 -24.74 2.22 9.45
N PHE A 147 -23.65 1.47 9.56
CA PHE A 147 -23.36 0.37 8.67
C PHE A 147 -24.49 -0.67 8.69
N ARG A 148 -25.04 -0.99 7.51
CA ARG A 148 -26.07 -2.04 7.34
C ARG A 148 -25.51 -3.07 6.36
N PHE A 149 -25.64 -4.35 6.70
CA PHE A 149 -25.21 -5.44 5.80
C PHE A 149 -25.85 -5.40 4.41
N ALA A 150 -27.07 -4.86 4.30
CA ALA A 150 -27.71 -4.62 3.00
C ALA A 150 -26.89 -3.71 2.08
N GLN A 151 -26.17 -2.74 2.61
CA GLN A 151 -25.33 -1.81 1.85
C GLN A 151 -24.09 -2.49 1.24
N ILE A 152 -23.63 -3.61 1.79
CA ILE A 152 -22.56 -4.41 1.19
C ILE A 152 -22.94 -4.83 -0.22
N LYS A 153 -24.19 -5.29 -0.41
CA LYS A 153 -24.68 -5.76 -1.71
C LYS A 153 -24.83 -4.63 -2.72
N GLU A 154 -25.09 -3.41 -2.24
CA GLU A 154 -25.17 -2.21 -3.09
C GLU A 154 -23.78 -1.75 -3.56
N ILE A 155 -22.75 -1.89 -2.71
CA ILE A 155 -21.38 -1.47 -3.02
C ILE A 155 -20.64 -2.55 -3.82
N ILE A 156 -20.72 -3.81 -3.38
CA ILE A 156 -20.10 -4.95 -4.06
C ILE A 156 -20.96 -5.38 -5.25
N THR A 157 -21.03 -4.52 -6.26
CA THR A 157 -21.67 -4.84 -7.52
C THR A 157 -20.81 -5.80 -8.37
N LYS A 158 -21.42 -6.42 -9.39
CA LYS A 158 -20.66 -7.23 -10.36
C LYS A 158 -19.57 -6.40 -11.04
N GLU A 159 -19.83 -5.12 -11.30
CA GLU A 159 -18.86 -4.19 -11.88
C GLU A 159 -17.68 -3.94 -10.94
N PHE A 160 -17.96 -3.66 -9.65
CA PHE A 160 -16.93 -3.48 -8.63
C PHE A 160 -16.00 -4.71 -8.55
N LEU A 161 -16.57 -5.91 -8.44
CA LEU A 161 -15.80 -7.15 -8.38
C LEU A 161 -15.00 -7.39 -9.66
N PHE A 162 -15.60 -7.16 -10.80
CA PHE A 162 -14.98 -7.40 -12.09
C PHE A 162 -13.77 -6.47 -12.32
N GLU A 163 -13.94 -5.17 -12.12
CA GLU A 163 -12.86 -4.20 -12.29
C GLU A 163 -11.72 -4.44 -11.28
N HIS A 164 -12.07 -4.82 -10.04
CA HIS A 164 -11.08 -5.20 -9.03
C HIS A 164 -10.31 -6.47 -9.42
N LEU A 165 -11.01 -7.51 -9.90
CA LEU A 165 -10.38 -8.75 -10.33
C LEU A 165 -9.45 -8.53 -11.52
N MET A 166 -9.81 -7.67 -12.47
CA MET A 166 -8.96 -7.37 -13.63
C MET A 166 -7.66 -6.66 -13.23
N LEU A 167 -7.72 -5.63 -12.39
CA LEU A 167 -6.53 -4.92 -11.92
C LEU A 167 -5.75 -5.68 -10.84
N PHE A 168 -6.36 -6.70 -10.28
CA PHE A 168 -5.85 -7.48 -9.17
C PHE A 168 -4.55 -8.23 -9.52
N ILE A 169 -4.49 -8.86 -10.70
CA ILE A 169 -3.32 -9.61 -11.15
C ILE A 169 -2.10 -8.68 -11.31
N PRO A 170 -2.15 -7.62 -12.13
CA PRO A 170 -0.99 -6.74 -12.28
C PRO A 170 -0.57 -6.07 -10.96
N LEU A 171 -1.52 -5.72 -10.07
CA LEU A 171 -1.21 -5.15 -8.76
C LEU A 171 -0.57 -6.16 -7.82
N SER A 172 -1.01 -7.42 -7.84
CA SER A 172 -0.41 -8.47 -7.00
C SER A 172 1.01 -8.78 -7.43
N ILE A 173 1.26 -8.80 -8.74
CA ILE A 173 2.62 -8.93 -9.27
C ILE A 173 3.45 -7.70 -8.88
N ALA A 174 2.88 -6.50 -8.96
CA ALA A 174 3.56 -5.27 -8.57
C ALA A 174 3.94 -5.26 -7.07
N THR A 175 3.08 -5.79 -6.19
CA THR A 175 3.42 -5.90 -4.75
C THR A 175 4.53 -6.93 -4.46
N SER A 176 4.80 -7.85 -5.37
CA SER A 176 5.93 -8.80 -5.25
C SER A 176 7.30 -8.17 -5.52
N PHE A 177 7.37 -6.88 -5.86
CA PHE A 177 8.58 -6.10 -6.06
C PHE A 177 9.61 -6.32 -4.92
N PHE A 178 9.17 -6.25 -3.68
CA PHE A 178 10.02 -6.43 -2.50
C PHE A 178 10.60 -7.85 -2.33
N VAL A 179 10.13 -8.81 -3.12
CA VAL A 179 10.67 -10.17 -3.17
C VAL A 179 11.52 -10.37 -4.42
N ILE A 180 11.03 -9.90 -5.56
CA ILE A 180 11.65 -10.12 -6.87
C ILE A 180 13.03 -9.46 -6.97
N PHE A 181 13.12 -8.17 -6.62
CA PHE A 181 14.37 -7.42 -6.82
C PHE A 181 15.47 -7.81 -5.82
N PRO A 182 15.21 -7.95 -4.51
CA PRO A 182 16.20 -8.55 -3.61
C PRO A 182 16.66 -9.92 -4.09
N PHE A 183 15.74 -10.82 -4.47
CA PHE A 183 16.12 -12.13 -5.01
C PHE A 183 17.03 -12.02 -6.23
N LEU A 184 16.72 -11.14 -7.17
CA LEU A 184 17.51 -10.94 -8.39
C LEU A 184 18.91 -10.43 -8.08
N PHE A 185 19.03 -9.39 -7.23
CA PHE A 185 20.32 -8.79 -6.91
C PHE A 185 21.13 -9.64 -5.93
N ASP A 186 20.49 -10.18 -4.88
CA ASP A 186 21.20 -10.92 -3.83
C ASP A 186 21.58 -12.35 -4.29
N ASN A 187 20.63 -13.07 -4.93
CA ASN A 187 20.84 -14.50 -5.22
C ASN A 187 21.28 -14.80 -6.65
N LYS A 188 20.92 -13.97 -7.63
CA LYS A 188 21.26 -14.23 -9.04
C LYS A 188 22.45 -13.43 -9.53
N LEU A 189 22.63 -12.22 -9.04
CA LEU A 189 23.73 -11.32 -9.42
C LEU A 189 24.85 -11.26 -8.39
N ASP A 190 24.63 -11.77 -7.17
CA ASP A 190 25.56 -11.70 -6.03
C ASP A 190 26.00 -10.25 -5.71
N MET A 191 25.02 -9.33 -5.76
CA MET A 191 25.22 -7.88 -5.56
C MET A 191 24.16 -7.32 -4.59
N PRO A 192 24.18 -7.71 -3.30
CA PRO A 192 23.17 -7.30 -2.33
C PRO A 192 23.07 -5.79 -2.11
N GLU A 193 24.15 -5.03 -2.36
CA GLU A 193 24.19 -3.59 -2.27
C GLU A 193 23.28 -2.89 -3.31
N HIS A 194 22.91 -3.58 -4.40
CA HIS A 194 21.99 -3.05 -5.41
C HIS A 194 20.52 -3.14 -4.98
N SER A 195 20.16 -3.99 -4.04
CA SER A 195 18.77 -4.11 -3.56
C SER A 195 18.21 -2.80 -2.97
N PRO A 196 18.89 -2.11 -2.04
CA PRO A 196 18.47 -0.79 -1.56
C PRO A 196 18.45 0.28 -2.64
N ILE A 197 19.42 0.24 -3.58
CA ILE A 197 19.48 1.17 -4.71
C ILE A 197 18.27 0.98 -5.63
N ALA A 198 17.88 -0.26 -5.92
CA ALA A 198 16.70 -0.56 -6.72
C ALA A 198 15.42 -0.04 -6.06
N LEU A 199 15.28 -0.19 -4.74
CA LEU A 199 14.15 0.37 -3.97
C LEU A 199 14.12 1.90 -4.06
N PHE A 200 15.26 2.56 -3.93
CA PHE A 200 15.38 4.00 -4.09
C PHE A 200 14.98 4.47 -5.50
N VAL A 201 15.49 3.81 -6.54
CA VAL A 201 15.18 4.13 -7.94
C VAL A 201 13.70 3.90 -8.25
N ASN A 202 13.11 2.80 -7.78
CA ASN A 202 11.66 2.55 -7.89
C ASN A 202 10.86 3.70 -7.26
N GLY A 203 11.18 4.08 -6.01
CA GLY A 203 10.51 5.17 -5.32
C GLY A 203 10.63 6.51 -6.05
N LEU A 204 11.81 6.84 -6.59
CA LEU A 204 12.05 8.05 -7.36
C LEU A 204 11.22 8.09 -8.65
N LEU A 205 11.21 7.00 -9.41
CA LEU A 205 10.40 6.86 -10.62
C LEU A 205 8.90 6.93 -10.31
N THR A 206 8.46 6.23 -9.27
CA THR A 206 7.05 6.24 -8.83
C THR A 206 6.62 7.66 -8.47
N MET A 207 7.41 8.37 -7.67
CA MET A 207 7.12 9.76 -7.30
C MET A 207 7.01 10.68 -8.53
N SER A 208 7.88 10.49 -9.50
CA SER A 208 7.93 11.32 -10.71
C SER A 208 6.74 11.04 -11.64
N LEU A 209 6.41 9.78 -11.86
CA LEU A 209 5.35 9.34 -12.77
C LEU A 209 3.94 9.49 -12.18
N GLN A 210 3.80 9.41 -10.85
CA GLN A 210 2.51 9.42 -10.16
C GLN A 210 1.67 10.64 -10.50
N SER A 211 2.29 11.83 -10.54
CA SER A 211 1.59 13.10 -10.86
C SER A 211 1.09 13.16 -12.30
N TYR A 212 1.78 12.49 -13.21
CA TYR A 212 1.39 12.40 -14.61
C TYR A 212 0.20 11.44 -14.78
N PHE A 213 0.32 10.24 -14.25
CA PHE A 213 -0.70 9.21 -14.40
C PHE A 213 -2.00 9.54 -13.66
N SER A 214 -1.93 10.12 -12.45
CA SER A 214 -3.12 10.47 -11.67
C SER A 214 -4.08 11.43 -12.38
N ARG A 215 -3.56 12.24 -13.32
CA ARG A 215 -4.38 13.17 -14.09
C ARG A 215 -4.95 12.58 -15.38
N LYS A 216 -4.32 11.53 -15.92
CA LYS A 216 -4.65 11.01 -17.25
C LYS A 216 -5.39 9.68 -17.23
N ILE A 217 -5.22 8.88 -16.17
CA ILE A 217 -5.85 7.57 -16.11
C ILE A 217 -7.28 7.70 -15.60
N ASN A 218 -8.24 7.42 -16.48
CA ASN A 218 -9.65 7.26 -16.15
C ASN A 218 -10.19 6.11 -17.00
N LEU A 219 -10.08 4.89 -16.47
CA LEU A 219 -10.46 3.68 -17.20
C LEU A 219 -11.96 3.44 -17.13
N THR A 220 -12.53 3.10 -18.27
CA THR A 220 -13.85 2.46 -18.37
C THR A 220 -13.71 0.94 -18.21
N ILE A 221 -14.81 0.23 -17.92
CA ILE A 221 -14.83 -1.25 -17.80
C ILE A 221 -14.21 -1.91 -19.05
N LYS A 222 -14.59 -1.44 -20.26
CA LYS A 222 -14.04 -1.96 -21.50
C LYS A 222 -12.54 -1.75 -21.64
N GLN A 223 -12.03 -0.58 -21.20
CA GLN A 223 -10.60 -0.29 -21.20
C GLN A 223 -9.85 -1.14 -20.18
N THR A 224 -10.41 -1.36 -18.99
CA THR A 224 -9.81 -2.22 -17.95
C THR A 224 -9.61 -3.64 -18.45
N LEU A 225 -10.57 -4.20 -19.24
CA LEU A 225 -10.47 -5.52 -19.86
C LEU A 225 -9.22 -5.71 -20.73
N TRP A 226 -8.84 -4.67 -21.49
CA TRP A 226 -7.67 -4.73 -22.35
C TRP A 226 -6.38 -4.32 -21.65
N VAL A 227 -6.47 -3.33 -20.76
CA VAL A 227 -5.30 -2.79 -20.07
C VAL A 227 -4.72 -3.80 -19.08
N ALA A 228 -5.55 -4.51 -18.31
CA ALA A 228 -5.06 -5.43 -17.29
C ALA A 228 -4.20 -6.58 -17.84
N PRO A 229 -4.61 -7.30 -18.92
CA PRO A 229 -3.73 -8.29 -19.55
C PRO A 229 -2.45 -7.69 -20.11
N ILE A 230 -2.51 -6.50 -20.72
CA ILE A 230 -1.33 -5.80 -21.26
C ILE A 230 -0.34 -5.49 -20.14
N LEU A 231 -0.82 -4.97 -19.00
CA LEU A 231 0.03 -4.68 -17.84
C LEU A 231 0.65 -5.97 -17.28
N THR A 232 -0.13 -7.04 -17.20
CA THR A 232 0.34 -8.36 -16.72
C THR A 232 1.44 -8.91 -17.62
N ILE A 233 1.21 -8.94 -18.93
CA ILE A 233 2.20 -9.40 -19.91
C ILE A 233 3.44 -8.49 -19.89
N GLY A 234 3.24 -7.17 -19.76
CA GLY A 234 4.30 -6.17 -19.68
C GLY A 234 5.21 -6.33 -18.46
N ILE A 235 4.75 -6.99 -17.38
CA ILE A 235 5.58 -7.34 -16.23
C ILE A 235 6.25 -8.71 -16.45
N ILE A 236 5.49 -9.71 -16.86
CA ILE A 236 5.94 -11.11 -16.93
C ILE A 236 6.95 -11.31 -18.06
N LEU A 237 6.69 -10.78 -19.26
CA LEU A 237 7.57 -10.99 -20.41
C LEU A 237 8.98 -10.41 -20.23
N PRO A 238 9.17 -9.14 -19.80
CA PRO A 238 10.48 -8.61 -19.51
C PRO A 238 11.21 -9.36 -18.38
N TRP A 239 10.47 -9.90 -17.42
CA TRP A 239 11.05 -10.75 -16.39
C TRP A 239 11.75 -11.98 -16.96
N PHE A 240 11.07 -12.75 -17.81
CA PHE A 240 11.69 -13.92 -18.45
C PHE A 240 12.90 -13.53 -19.33
N ILE A 241 12.84 -12.38 -20.00
CA ILE A 241 13.97 -11.87 -20.78
C ILE A 241 15.15 -11.55 -19.85
N THR A 242 14.88 -10.91 -18.70
CA THR A 242 15.91 -10.58 -17.71
C THR A 242 16.55 -11.85 -17.13
N LEU A 243 15.77 -12.88 -16.83
CA LEU A 243 16.29 -14.17 -16.36
C LEU A 243 17.16 -14.87 -17.40
N LYS A 244 16.81 -14.74 -18.68
CA LYS A 244 17.59 -15.33 -19.78
C LYS A 244 18.92 -14.61 -20.02
N TYR A 245 18.93 -13.29 -19.86
CA TYR A 245 20.11 -12.43 -20.08
C TYR A 245 20.47 -11.68 -18.80
N ILE A 246 20.81 -12.43 -17.75
CA ILE A 246 21.06 -11.87 -16.43
C ILE A 246 22.29 -10.94 -16.48
N SER A 247 22.05 -9.67 -16.16
CA SER A 247 23.06 -8.65 -15.96
C SER A 247 22.50 -7.50 -15.13
N VAL A 248 23.36 -6.70 -14.53
CA VAL A 248 22.94 -5.51 -13.77
C VAL A 248 22.12 -4.56 -14.66
N VAL A 249 22.54 -4.40 -15.91
CA VAL A 249 21.85 -3.51 -16.88
C VAL A 249 20.45 -4.05 -17.18
N SER A 250 20.29 -5.35 -17.48
CA SER A 250 18.97 -5.93 -17.74
C SER A 250 18.05 -5.85 -16.52
N ALA A 251 18.58 -6.01 -15.31
CA ALA A 251 17.84 -5.87 -14.06
C ALA A 251 17.30 -4.43 -13.89
N TYR A 252 18.10 -3.40 -14.15
CA TYR A 252 17.64 -2.00 -14.08
C TYR A 252 16.70 -1.62 -15.22
N ILE A 253 16.86 -2.15 -16.43
CA ILE A 253 15.88 -1.97 -17.52
C ILE A 253 14.53 -2.57 -17.10
N TYR A 254 14.55 -3.80 -16.54
CA TYR A 254 13.35 -4.43 -16.02
C TYR A 254 12.72 -3.61 -14.89
N LEU A 255 13.53 -3.08 -13.96
CA LEU A 255 13.07 -2.20 -12.89
C LEU A 255 12.28 -0.99 -13.42
N VAL A 256 12.79 -0.33 -14.45
CA VAL A 256 12.11 0.83 -15.04
C VAL A 256 10.76 0.42 -15.65
N ILE A 257 10.73 -0.64 -16.46
CA ILE A 257 9.50 -1.15 -17.09
C ILE A 257 8.47 -1.54 -16.01
N PHE A 258 8.93 -2.29 -15.02
CA PHE A 258 8.12 -2.74 -13.89
C PHE A 258 7.50 -1.55 -13.16
N THR A 259 8.30 -0.55 -12.80
CA THR A 259 7.85 0.64 -12.07
C THR A 259 6.81 1.45 -12.85
N VAL A 260 6.99 1.62 -14.16
CA VAL A 260 6.01 2.32 -15.01
C VAL A 260 4.65 1.61 -14.95
N ILE A 261 4.66 0.28 -15.05
CA ILE A 261 3.45 -0.55 -15.02
C ILE A 261 2.81 -0.54 -13.62
N GLU A 262 3.63 -0.66 -12.57
CA GLU A 262 3.19 -0.58 -11.17
C GLU A 262 2.46 0.74 -10.91
N VAL A 263 3.07 1.87 -11.25
CA VAL A 263 2.48 3.21 -11.03
C VAL A 263 1.18 3.36 -11.81
N TYR A 264 1.13 2.85 -13.04
CA TYR A 264 -0.09 2.86 -13.83
C TYR A 264 -1.21 2.06 -13.14
N ALA A 265 -0.92 0.82 -12.74
CA ALA A 265 -1.90 -0.07 -12.10
C ALA A 265 -2.40 0.48 -10.74
N LEU A 266 -1.49 0.98 -9.90
CA LEU A 266 -1.84 1.61 -8.62
C LEU A 266 -2.73 2.85 -8.81
N THR A 267 -2.43 3.67 -9.83
CA THR A 267 -3.23 4.85 -10.14
C THR A 267 -4.60 4.47 -10.69
N ALA A 268 -4.66 3.49 -11.57
CA ALA A 268 -5.92 2.98 -12.11
C ALA A 268 -6.83 2.46 -10.99
N MET A 269 -6.28 1.68 -10.04
CA MET A 269 -7.03 1.19 -8.88
C MET A 269 -7.49 2.34 -7.97
N ALA A 270 -6.63 3.32 -7.69
CA ALA A 270 -7.01 4.47 -6.87
C ALA A 270 -8.17 5.27 -7.49
N ASN A 271 -8.12 5.50 -8.80
CA ASN A 271 -9.18 6.22 -9.53
C ASN A 271 -10.47 5.39 -9.62
N LEU A 272 -10.35 4.07 -9.71
CA LEU A 272 -11.48 3.15 -9.66
C LEU A 272 -12.22 3.26 -8.32
N LEU A 273 -11.50 3.26 -7.19
CA LEU A 273 -12.10 3.41 -5.86
C LEU A 273 -12.85 4.74 -5.71
N VAL A 274 -12.32 5.82 -6.29
CA VAL A 274 -13.01 7.12 -6.33
C VAL A 274 -14.31 7.04 -7.12
N LYS A 275 -14.37 6.26 -8.20
CA LYS A 275 -15.56 6.07 -9.03
C LYS A 275 -16.71 5.39 -8.27
N PHE A 276 -16.38 4.48 -7.36
CA PHE A 276 -17.37 3.80 -6.51
C PHE A 276 -17.73 4.56 -5.23
N ASP A 277 -17.15 5.75 -5.00
CA ASP A 277 -17.49 6.58 -3.86
C ASP A 277 -18.89 7.20 -4.05
N ASN A 278 -19.82 6.73 -3.24
CA ASN A 278 -21.20 7.22 -3.18
C ASN A 278 -21.45 8.22 -2.02
N GLY A 279 -20.40 8.77 -1.43
CA GLY A 279 -20.48 9.67 -0.28
C GLY A 279 -20.64 8.97 1.08
N THR A 280 -20.96 7.69 1.08
CA THR A 280 -21.14 6.86 2.28
C THR A 280 -20.23 5.61 2.21
N ASN A 281 -19.98 4.97 3.35
CA ASN A 281 -19.23 3.70 3.41
C ASN A 281 -17.84 3.73 2.74
N ARG A 282 -17.17 4.88 2.77
CA ARG A 282 -15.85 5.09 2.15
C ARG A 282 -14.80 4.17 2.76
N GLY A 283 -14.82 4.00 4.08
CA GLY A 283 -13.94 3.08 4.78
C GLY A 283 -14.11 1.64 4.32
N PHE A 284 -15.37 1.20 4.16
CA PHE A 284 -15.68 -0.15 3.66
C PHE A 284 -15.15 -0.38 2.23
N ILE A 285 -15.29 0.61 1.33
CA ILE A 285 -14.79 0.52 -0.05
C ILE A 285 -13.27 0.31 -0.06
N PHE A 286 -12.51 1.11 0.68
CA PHE A 286 -11.05 0.96 0.76
C PHE A 286 -10.64 -0.31 1.51
N GLY A 287 -11.35 -0.68 2.55
CA GLY A 287 -11.11 -1.91 3.31
C GLY A 287 -11.31 -3.17 2.47
N SER A 288 -12.40 -3.25 1.70
CA SER A 288 -12.69 -4.38 0.81
C SER A 288 -11.69 -4.49 -0.33
N SER A 289 -11.33 -3.38 -0.97
CA SER A 289 -10.29 -3.35 -1.99
C SER A 289 -8.93 -3.82 -1.45
N ARG A 290 -8.55 -3.37 -0.26
CA ARG A 290 -7.30 -3.76 0.38
C ARG A 290 -7.28 -5.24 0.74
N LEU A 291 -8.39 -5.82 1.23
CA LEU A 291 -8.49 -7.25 1.50
C LEU A 291 -8.36 -8.07 0.21
N LEU A 292 -9.08 -7.70 -0.85
CA LEU A 292 -8.99 -8.38 -2.14
C LEU A 292 -7.54 -8.38 -2.65
N LEU A 293 -6.88 -7.22 -2.66
CA LEU A 293 -5.47 -7.10 -3.06
C LEU A 293 -4.56 -7.99 -2.21
N SER A 294 -4.82 -8.10 -0.91
CA SER A 294 -4.02 -8.92 0.01
C SER A 294 -4.10 -10.40 -0.29
N ILE A 295 -5.30 -10.90 -0.60
CA ILE A 295 -5.50 -12.31 -0.95
C ILE A 295 -4.66 -12.65 -2.19
N ALA A 296 -4.67 -11.78 -3.22
CA ALA A 296 -3.85 -12.00 -4.39
C ALA A 296 -2.37 -11.90 -4.13
N THR A 297 -1.96 -10.91 -3.35
CA THR A 297 -0.55 -10.76 -2.99
C THR A 297 -0.04 -12.02 -2.30
N VAL A 298 -0.81 -12.61 -1.37
CA VAL A 298 -0.45 -13.89 -0.73
C VAL A 298 -0.32 -15.02 -1.75
N ILE A 299 -1.28 -15.13 -2.68
CA ILE A 299 -1.23 -16.16 -3.73
C ILE A 299 0.02 -15.96 -4.60
N VAL A 300 0.26 -14.75 -5.09
CA VAL A 300 1.41 -14.44 -5.96
C VAL A 300 2.73 -14.64 -5.21
N MET A 301 2.86 -14.15 -3.97
CA MET A 301 4.08 -14.33 -3.17
C MET A 301 4.42 -15.79 -2.90
N ASN A 302 3.42 -16.68 -2.80
CA ASN A 302 3.68 -18.12 -2.67
C ASN A 302 4.02 -18.76 -4.01
N LEU A 303 3.47 -18.28 -5.13
CA LEU A 303 3.76 -18.83 -6.46
C LEU A 303 5.11 -18.34 -7.01
N VAL A 304 5.47 -17.10 -6.73
CA VAL A 304 6.69 -16.45 -7.24
C VAL A 304 7.97 -17.28 -6.94
N PRO A 305 8.26 -17.71 -5.71
CA PRO A 305 9.47 -18.52 -5.45
C PRO A 305 9.53 -19.80 -6.29
N HIS A 306 8.39 -20.45 -6.51
CA HIS A 306 8.35 -21.67 -7.33
C HIS A 306 8.59 -21.41 -8.82
N LEU A 307 8.17 -20.23 -9.31
CA LEU A 307 8.42 -19.80 -10.69
C LEU A 307 9.86 -19.31 -10.91
N PHE A 308 10.57 -18.94 -9.84
CA PHE A 308 11.96 -18.44 -9.88
C PHE A 308 13.00 -19.52 -9.58
N LEU A 309 12.60 -20.65 -9.00
CA LEU A 309 13.49 -21.80 -8.75
C LEU A 309 13.61 -22.73 -9.96
N LEU A 310 12.81 -22.51 -11.00
CA LEU A 310 12.93 -23.15 -12.32
C LEU A 310 13.90 -22.35 -13.20
#